data_8c1237ba41f12e2505725a7dae6e9a60
#
_entry.id   8c1237ba41f12e2505725a7dae6e9a60
#
_cell.length_a   1.000
_cell.length_b   1.000
_cell.length_c   1.000
_cell.angle_alpha   90.00
_cell.angle_beta   90.00
_cell.angle_gamma   90.00
#
_symmetry.space_group_name_H-M   'P 1'
#
loop_
_entity.id
_entity.type
_entity.pdbx_description
1 polymer ?
#
loop_
_entity_poly.entity_id
_entity_poly.type
_entity_poly.pdbx_seq_one_letter_code
_entity_poly.pdbx_strand_id
1 'polypeptide(L)'
;MGAPVLLLSGLARARTARRIVVAFFVTVLLVVLVAFSPLIVVPLALAGFPAPAAQSALPGAPPVASGQWGYPLAGDYRKGRGFGHNPVSGCSYCSTEHKGYDMVQGCGSTVFAAGAGVVITAGSYFGWGNTVRIDHGDGVETLYGHMQWDSLRVAVGQHIDVGAALGAEGSTGHSTGCHLHYEVRRHGVAIDPQPFMAVLGLPLK
;
A
#
# COMPACT_ATOMS: atom_id res chain seq x y z
N MET A 1 -33.06 -66.06 46.48
CA MET A 1 -31.92 -65.43 45.81
C MET A 1 -32.43 -64.81 44.54
N GLY A 2 -32.69 -63.49 44.50
CA GLY A 2 -33.25 -62.84 43.32
C GLY A 2 -33.27 -61.35 43.55
N ALA A 3 -32.26 -60.68 43.04
CA ALA A 3 -32.18 -59.30 42.56
C ALA A 3 -30.74 -59.09 42.14
N PRO A 4 -30.45 -58.49 40.99
CA PRO A 4 -30.67 -57.09 40.69
C PRO A 4 -30.85 -56.82 39.18
N VAL A 5 -32.05 -56.84 38.61
CA VAL A 5 -32.32 -56.56 37.25
C VAL A 5 -32.91 -55.12 37.04
N LEU A 6 -33.41 -54.49 38.09
CA LEU A 6 -34.15 -53.23 38.04
C LEU A 6 -33.25 -51.96 37.94
N LEU A 7 -31.96 -52.03 38.30
CA LEU A 7 -31.08 -50.89 38.34
C LEU A 7 -30.48 -50.51 36.95
N LEU A 8 -30.40 -51.47 36.03
CA LEU A 8 -29.82 -51.22 34.70
C LEU A 8 -30.79 -50.49 33.71
N SER A 9 -32.09 -50.65 33.89
CA SER A 9 -33.11 -50.04 33.04
C SER A 9 -33.27 -48.52 33.25
N GLY A 10 -33.00 -48.04 34.47
CA GLY A 10 -33.08 -46.61 34.80
C GLY A 10 -31.96 -45.77 34.16
N LEU A 11 -30.73 -46.30 34.17
CA LEU A 11 -29.56 -45.61 33.58
C LEU A 11 -29.63 -45.51 32.06
N ALA A 12 -30.18 -46.50 31.38
CA ALA A 12 -30.36 -46.49 29.92
C ALA A 12 -31.41 -45.43 29.51
N ARG A 13 -32.54 -45.33 30.25
CA ARG A 13 -33.58 -44.30 29.97
C ARG A 13 -33.07 -42.88 30.20
N ALA A 14 -32.28 -42.65 31.25
CA ALA A 14 -31.71 -41.35 31.57
C ALA A 14 -30.72 -40.89 30.47
N ARG A 15 -29.89 -41.78 29.93
CA ARG A 15 -28.96 -41.48 28.81
C ARG A 15 -29.69 -41.15 27.52
N THR A 16 -30.78 -41.88 27.21
CA THR A 16 -31.59 -41.64 26.03
C THR A 16 -32.32 -40.29 26.12
N ALA A 17 -32.93 -39.98 27.25
CA ALA A 17 -33.60 -38.71 27.51
C ALA A 17 -32.63 -37.52 27.37
N ARG A 18 -31.40 -37.62 27.94
CA ARG A 18 -30.38 -36.58 27.81
C ARG A 18 -29.94 -36.38 26.37
N ARG A 19 -29.80 -37.45 25.57
CA ARG A 19 -29.47 -37.35 24.15
C ARG A 19 -30.56 -36.64 23.32
N ILE A 20 -31.83 -36.93 23.61
CA ILE A 20 -32.98 -36.30 22.94
C ILE A 20 -33.01 -34.81 23.28
N VAL A 21 -32.82 -34.44 24.55
CA VAL A 21 -32.81 -33.03 24.96
C VAL A 21 -31.65 -32.27 24.31
N VAL A 22 -30.43 -32.84 24.29
CA VAL A 22 -29.29 -32.23 23.65
C VAL A 22 -29.52 -32.08 22.16
N ALA A 23 -30.04 -33.11 21.46
CA ALA A 23 -30.35 -33.03 20.04
C ALA A 23 -31.40 -31.94 19.75
N PHE A 24 -32.41 -31.81 20.57
CA PHE A 24 -33.42 -30.77 20.44
C PHE A 24 -32.82 -29.36 20.56
N PHE A 25 -31.99 -29.10 21.56
CA PHE A 25 -31.34 -27.80 21.74
C PHE A 25 -30.36 -27.48 20.61
N VAL A 26 -29.61 -28.45 20.08
CA VAL A 26 -28.72 -28.26 18.95
C VAL A 26 -29.53 -27.94 17.71
N THR A 27 -30.66 -28.62 17.46
CA THR A 27 -31.52 -28.33 16.31
C THR A 27 -32.15 -26.94 16.41
N VAL A 28 -32.65 -26.55 17.59
CA VAL A 28 -33.19 -25.20 17.81
C VAL A 28 -32.13 -24.14 17.61
N LEU A 29 -30.89 -24.33 18.10
CA LEU A 29 -29.77 -23.42 17.93
C LEU A 29 -29.43 -23.26 16.46
N LEU A 30 -29.38 -24.35 15.67
CA LEU A 30 -29.11 -24.33 14.26
C LEU A 30 -30.22 -23.58 13.47
N VAL A 31 -31.48 -23.82 13.81
CA VAL A 31 -32.62 -23.13 13.18
C VAL A 31 -32.57 -21.62 13.48
N VAL A 32 -32.25 -21.24 14.72
CA VAL A 32 -32.10 -19.83 15.12
C VAL A 32 -30.95 -19.18 14.33
N LEU A 33 -29.78 -19.84 14.23
CA LEU A 33 -28.64 -19.34 13.48
C LEU A 33 -28.95 -19.15 11.98
N VAL A 34 -29.68 -20.08 11.38
CA VAL A 34 -30.10 -19.99 9.97
C VAL A 34 -31.17 -18.90 9.76
N ALA A 35 -32.14 -18.80 10.70
CA ALA A 35 -33.21 -17.81 10.59
C ALA A 35 -32.73 -16.35 10.78
N PHE A 36 -31.68 -16.13 11.59
CA PHE A 36 -31.12 -14.80 11.84
C PHE A 36 -29.92 -14.47 10.95
N SER A 37 -29.39 -15.44 10.18
CA SER A 37 -28.28 -15.25 9.25
C SER A 37 -28.50 -14.11 8.24
N PRO A 38 -29.66 -14.00 7.56
CA PRO A 38 -29.88 -12.90 6.63
C PRO A 38 -30.00 -11.51 7.30
N LEU A 39 -30.40 -11.47 8.59
CA LEU A 39 -30.49 -10.21 9.33
C LEU A 39 -29.14 -9.66 9.79
N ILE A 40 -28.13 -10.53 9.91
CA ILE A 40 -26.77 -10.14 10.29
C ILE A 40 -25.92 -9.81 9.05
N VAL A 41 -26.13 -10.53 7.94
CA VAL A 41 -25.34 -10.37 6.71
C VAL A 41 -25.79 -9.17 5.89
N VAL A 42 -27.12 -8.88 5.83
CA VAL A 42 -27.65 -7.74 5.05
C VAL A 42 -27.19 -6.38 5.56
N PRO A 43 -27.15 -6.06 6.87
CA PRO A 43 -26.61 -4.78 7.34
C PRO A 43 -25.09 -4.69 7.17
N LEU A 44 -24.36 -5.81 7.19
CA LEU A 44 -22.90 -5.80 6.97
C LEU A 44 -22.52 -5.58 5.49
N ALA A 45 -23.38 -6.06 4.57
CA ALA A 45 -23.21 -5.84 3.14
C ALA A 45 -23.65 -4.43 2.68
N LEU A 46 -24.55 -3.78 3.45
CA LEU A 46 -25.00 -2.40 3.20
C LEU A 46 -24.20 -1.36 3.99
N ALA A 47 -23.46 -1.76 5.04
CA ALA A 47 -22.39 -0.96 5.57
C ALA A 47 -21.23 -1.01 4.57
N GLY A 48 -21.40 -0.31 3.44
CA GLY A 48 -20.34 -0.15 2.46
C GLY A 48 -19.06 0.23 3.22
N PHE A 49 -17.96 -0.46 2.91
CA PHE A 49 -16.65 0.05 3.28
C PHE A 49 -16.65 1.52 2.92
N PRO A 50 -16.23 2.44 3.80
CA PRO A 50 -16.13 3.83 3.43
C PRO A 50 -15.36 3.85 2.10
N ALA A 51 -15.99 4.38 1.05
CA ALA A 51 -15.27 4.67 -0.18
C ALA A 51 -13.98 5.37 0.25
N PRO A 52 -12.82 5.03 -0.33
CA PRO A 52 -11.57 5.69 0.02
C PRO A 52 -11.87 7.18 0.01
N ALA A 53 -11.61 7.84 1.14
CA ALA A 53 -11.96 9.26 1.31
C ALA A 53 -11.42 9.98 0.09
N ALA A 54 -12.30 10.69 -0.62
CA ALA A 54 -11.91 11.47 -1.79
C ALA A 54 -10.70 12.30 -1.35
N GLN A 55 -9.53 11.97 -1.92
CA GLN A 55 -8.29 12.65 -1.58
C GLN A 55 -8.53 14.12 -1.94
N SER A 56 -8.55 14.98 -0.91
CA SER A 56 -8.72 16.41 -1.09
C SER A 56 -7.67 16.87 -2.11
N ALA A 57 -8.13 17.32 -3.27
CA ALA A 57 -7.25 17.81 -4.31
C ALA A 57 -6.38 18.93 -3.72
N LEU A 58 -5.08 18.68 -3.71
CA LEU A 58 -4.10 19.70 -3.37
C LEU A 58 -4.12 20.82 -4.44
N PRO A 59 -3.76 22.05 -4.08
CA PRO A 59 -3.58 23.09 -5.08
C PRO A 59 -2.44 22.69 -6.03
N GLY A 60 -2.82 22.28 -7.23
CA GLY A 60 -1.97 21.78 -8.31
C GLY A 60 -2.70 20.69 -9.08
N ALA A 61 -2.90 20.85 -10.37
CA ALA A 61 -3.47 19.80 -11.21
C ALA A 61 -2.59 18.53 -11.11
N PRO A 62 -3.17 17.32 -11.09
CA PRO A 62 -2.39 16.09 -11.14
C PRO A 62 -1.52 16.07 -12.39
N PRO A 63 -0.36 15.37 -12.34
CA PRO A 63 0.54 15.29 -13.50
C PRO A 63 -0.15 14.58 -14.68
N VAL A 64 0.36 14.84 -15.88
CA VAL A 64 -0.09 14.17 -17.09
C VAL A 64 0.07 12.66 -16.91
N ALA A 65 -1.00 11.91 -17.15
CA ALA A 65 -1.02 10.45 -17.10
C ALA A 65 -1.18 9.87 -18.50
N SER A 66 -0.56 8.73 -18.74
CA SER A 66 -0.73 7.90 -19.94
C SER A 66 -1.14 6.50 -19.50
N GLY A 67 -2.43 6.19 -19.64
CA GLY A 67 -2.99 4.94 -19.11
C GLY A 67 -2.89 4.86 -17.58
N GLN A 68 -2.20 3.83 -17.08
CA GLN A 68 -1.99 3.61 -15.65
C GLN A 68 -0.73 4.26 -15.07
N TRP A 69 0.00 5.05 -15.87
CA TRP A 69 1.24 5.71 -15.50
C TRP A 69 1.18 7.22 -15.69
N GLY A 70 1.93 7.96 -14.90
CA GLY A 70 2.02 9.42 -14.93
C GLY A 70 3.39 9.91 -14.44
N TYR A 71 3.60 11.22 -14.50
CA TYR A 71 4.81 11.82 -13.98
C TYR A 71 4.78 11.88 -12.43
N PRO A 72 5.93 11.71 -11.75
CA PRO A 72 6.00 11.84 -10.29
C PRO A 72 5.96 13.31 -9.80
N LEU A 73 6.16 14.28 -10.68
CA LEU A 73 6.00 15.71 -10.43
C LEU A 73 5.08 16.33 -11.48
N ALA A 74 4.30 17.34 -11.08
CA ALA A 74 3.42 18.08 -11.98
C ALA A 74 4.15 19.30 -12.56
N GLY A 75 4.10 19.45 -13.91
CA GLY A 75 4.69 20.59 -14.60
C GLY A 75 6.22 20.51 -14.73
N ASP A 76 6.85 21.69 -14.85
CA ASP A 76 8.27 21.77 -15.13
C ASP A 76 9.16 21.52 -13.89
N TYR A 77 10.26 20.83 -14.11
CA TYR A 77 11.31 20.60 -13.14
C TYR A 77 12.69 20.72 -13.80
N ARG A 78 13.72 20.99 -13.01
CA ARG A 78 15.11 20.92 -13.48
C ARG A 78 15.64 19.49 -13.27
N LYS A 79 16.31 18.94 -14.27
CA LYS A 79 17.03 17.67 -14.14
C LYS A 79 18.20 17.84 -13.17
N GLY A 80 18.28 16.93 -12.20
CA GLY A 80 19.44 16.72 -11.34
C GLY A 80 20.37 15.64 -11.90
N ARG A 81 20.70 14.64 -11.07
CA ARG A 81 21.52 13.48 -11.48
C ARG A 81 20.69 12.51 -12.31
N GLY A 82 21.30 11.96 -13.36
CA GLY A 82 20.76 10.79 -14.08
C GLY A 82 21.15 9.48 -13.44
N PHE A 83 20.66 8.38 -14.01
CA PHE A 83 20.97 7.01 -13.57
C PHE A 83 22.41 6.62 -13.91
N GLY A 84 23.01 5.71 -13.12
CA GLY A 84 24.34 5.13 -13.34
C GLY A 84 25.47 5.96 -12.77
N HIS A 85 26.66 5.89 -13.40
CA HIS A 85 27.84 6.57 -12.91
C HIS A 85 27.71 8.09 -13.02
N ASN A 86 27.45 8.73 -11.87
CA ASN A 86 27.16 10.15 -11.78
C ASN A 86 27.66 10.72 -10.43
N PRO A 87 28.99 10.92 -10.25
CA PRO A 87 29.57 11.38 -9.01
C PRO A 87 29.15 12.82 -8.69
N VAL A 88 28.96 13.11 -7.40
CA VAL A 88 28.70 14.47 -6.89
C VAL A 88 30.02 15.10 -6.44
N SER A 89 30.43 16.18 -7.11
CA SER A 89 31.65 16.91 -6.73
C SER A 89 31.55 17.44 -5.30
N GLY A 90 32.58 17.17 -4.50
CA GLY A 90 32.66 17.63 -3.11
C GLY A 90 31.82 16.87 -2.10
N CYS A 91 31.14 15.80 -2.50
CA CYS A 91 30.35 14.96 -1.59
C CYS A 91 31.00 13.59 -1.40
N SER A 92 31.69 13.39 -0.27
CA SER A 92 32.37 12.11 0.04
C SER A 92 31.44 10.98 0.46
N TYR A 93 30.22 11.29 0.89
CA TYR A 93 29.19 10.32 1.30
C TYR A 93 28.15 10.02 0.22
N CYS A 94 28.18 10.76 -0.90
CA CYS A 94 27.28 10.49 -2.03
C CYS A 94 27.78 9.28 -2.83
N SER A 95 26.88 8.37 -3.15
CA SER A 95 27.20 7.27 -4.07
C SER A 95 27.62 7.80 -5.44
N THR A 96 28.67 7.22 -6.02
CA THR A 96 29.07 7.48 -7.41
C THR A 96 28.15 6.80 -8.40
N GLU A 97 27.54 5.68 -8.00
CA GLU A 97 26.53 4.95 -8.79
C GLU A 97 25.14 5.37 -8.33
N HIS A 98 24.49 6.17 -9.15
CA HIS A 98 23.16 6.72 -8.87
C HIS A 98 22.06 5.75 -9.33
N LYS A 99 21.19 5.35 -8.42
CA LYS A 99 20.17 4.31 -8.67
C LYS A 99 18.84 4.84 -9.21
N GLY A 100 18.76 6.15 -9.49
CA GLY A 100 17.53 6.78 -9.88
C GLY A 100 17.74 7.98 -10.81
N TYR A 101 16.75 8.82 -10.82
CA TYR A 101 16.70 10.05 -11.59
C TYR A 101 16.26 11.19 -10.66
N ASP A 102 17.10 12.22 -10.52
CA ASP A 102 16.79 13.34 -9.63
C ASP A 102 16.04 14.45 -10.38
N MET A 103 14.95 14.89 -9.78
CA MET A 103 14.10 15.97 -10.27
C MET A 103 14.04 17.09 -9.24
N VAL A 104 14.25 18.32 -9.67
CA VAL A 104 14.28 19.51 -8.80
C VAL A 104 13.17 20.47 -9.20
N GLN A 105 12.14 20.54 -8.38
CA GLN A 105 11.06 21.51 -8.52
C GLN A 105 11.05 22.50 -7.36
N GLY A 106 11.58 22.10 -6.22
CA GLY A 106 11.77 22.91 -5.01
C GLY A 106 11.13 22.26 -3.78
N CYS A 107 11.68 22.61 -2.61
CA CYS A 107 11.15 22.11 -1.34
C CYS A 107 9.66 22.35 -1.22
N GLY A 108 8.92 21.32 -0.82
CA GLY A 108 7.47 21.39 -0.61
C GLY A 108 6.64 21.10 -1.84
N SER A 109 7.24 20.97 -3.02
CA SER A 109 6.52 20.56 -4.24
C SER A 109 5.88 19.19 -4.05
N THR A 110 4.63 19.04 -4.48
CA THR A 110 3.90 17.78 -4.28
C THR A 110 4.49 16.68 -5.16
N VAL A 111 4.77 15.55 -4.52
CA VAL A 111 5.19 14.30 -5.17
C VAL A 111 3.97 13.41 -5.37
N PHE A 112 3.84 12.82 -6.57
CA PHE A 112 2.70 12.00 -6.98
C PHE A 112 3.13 10.57 -7.30
N ALA A 113 2.20 9.62 -7.15
CA ALA A 113 2.39 8.25 -7.58
C ALA A 113 2.50 8.19 -9.11
N ALA A 114 3.62 7.68 -9.61
CA ALA A 114 3.82 7.49 -11.05
C ALA A 114 3.00 6.33 -11.62
N GLY A 115 2.51 5.42 -10.80
CA GLY A 115 1.65 4.30 -11.18
C GLY A 115 0.71 3.91 -10.05
N ALA A 116 -0.39 3.24 -10.41
CA ALA A 116 -1.28 2.61 -9.44
C ALA A 116 -0.58 1.41 -8.78
N GLY A 117 -0.87 1.13 -7.51
CA GLY A 117 -0.26 0.00 -6.80
C GLY A 117 -0.51 -0.01 -5.30
N VAL A 118 0.32 -0.77 -4.59
CA VAL A 118 0.26 -0.90 -3.13
C VAL A 118 1.50 -0.26 -2.50
N VAL A 119 1.31 0.60 -1.52
CA VAL A 119 2.41 1.20 -0.76
C VAL A 119 3.11 0.13 0.09
N ILE A 120 4.39 -0.10 -0.17
CA ILE A 120 5.21 -1.08 0.58
C ILE A 120 6.21 -0.42 1.54
N THR A 121 6.41 0.88 1.44
CA THR A 121 7.20 1.70 2.39
C THR A 121 6.58 3.09 2.48
N ALA A 122 6.44 3.63 3.69
CA ALA A 122 6.08 5.03 3.95
C ALA A 122 6.78 5.45 5.25
N GLY A 123 7.90 6.18 5.13
CA GLY A 123 8.72 6.60 6.26
C GLY A 123 10.22 6.53 6.01
N SER A 124 11.02 6.47 7.08
CA SER A 124 12.47 6.41 6.99
C SER A 124 12.96 5.13 6.29
N TYR A 125 13.79 5.30 5.26
CA TYR A 125 14.31 4.18 4.47
C TYR A 125 15.78 4.41 4.08
N PHE A 126 16.70 3.91 4.89
CA PHE A 126 18.15 3.99 4.67
C PHE A 126 18.62 5.41 4.23
N GLY A 127 19.56 5.48 3.29
CA GLY A 127 20.09 6.73 2.75
C GLY A 127 19.09 7.58 1.95
N TRP A 128 17.94 7.02 1.55
CA TRP A 128 16.89 7.77 0.86
C TRP A 128 16.05 8.67 1.79
N GLY A 129 16.27 8.58 3.13
CA GLY A 129 15.55 9.41 4.10
C GLY A 129 14.06 9.07 4.18
N ASN A 130 13.21 10.08 4.26
CA ASN A 130 11.76 9.89 4.24
C ASN A 130 11.30 9.51 2.85
N THR A 131 10.70 8.33 2.71
CA THR A 131 10.56 7.62 1.43
C THR A 131 9.19 6.98 1.31
N VAL A 132 8.63 7.02 0.09
CA VAL A 132 7.52 6.14 -0.31
C VAL A 132 8.05 5.13 -1.33
N ARG A 133 7.65 3.86 -1.21
CA ARG A 133 7.81 2.83 -2.24
C ARG A 133 6.48 2.22 -2.56
N ILE A 134 6.25 1.95 -3.84
CA ILE A 134 5.00 1.39 -4.36
C ILE A 134 5.32 0.14 -5.16
N ASP A 135 4.62 -0.95 -4.86
CA ASP A 135 4.60 -2.17 -5.68
C ASP A 135 3.46 -2.07 -6.69
N HIS A 136 3.79 -2.13 -7.97
CA HIS A 136 2.83 -2.06 -9.09
C HIS A 136 2.44 -3.43 -9.64
N GLY A 137 2.95 -4.51 -9.02
CA GLY A 137 2.82 -5.87 -9.55
C GLY A 137 3.90 -6.21 -10.58
N ASP A 138 3.93 -7.49 -10.99
CA ASP A 138 4.88 -8.05 -11.98
C ASP A 138 6.35 -7.72 -11.70
N GLY A 139 6.70 -7.52 -10.42
CA GLY A 139 8.04 -7.19 -9.95
C GLY A 139 8.47 -5.76 -10.27
N VAL A 140 7.55 -4.87 -10.64
CA VAL A 140 7.82 -3.45 -10.86
C VAL A 140 7.53 -2.65 -9.60
N GLU A 141 8.51 -1.88 -9.14
CA GLU A 141 8.37 -0.96 -8.01
C GLU A 141 8.85 0.43 -8.39
N THR A 142 8.28 1.46 -7.77
CA THR A 142 8.82 2.83 -7.77
C THR A 142 9.22 3.26 -6.37
N LEU A 143 10.24 4.11 -6.28
CA LEU A 143 10.73 4.71 -5.05
C LEU A 143 10.79 6.23 -5.19
N TYR A 144 10.32 6.91 -4.16
CA TYR A 144 10.28 8.38 -4.04
C TYR A 144 11.05 8.75 -2.77
N GLY A 145 12.30 9.17 -2.94
CA GLY A 145 13.22 9.46 -1.84
C GLY A 145 13.35 10.95 -1.51
N HIS A 146 14.03 11.22 -0.40
CA HIS A 146 14.37 12.53 0.15
C HIS A 146 13.19 13.43 0.49
N MET A 147 11.98 12.86 0.65
CA MET A 147 10.76 13.62 0.94
C MET A 147 10.85 14.35 2.29
N GLN A 148 10.14 15.44 2.45
CA GLN A 148 10.08 16.17 3.73
C GLN A 148 9.52 15.28 4.85
N TRP A 149 10.05 15.43 6.07
CA TRP A 149 9.44 14.83 7.26
C TRP A 149 8.01 15.35 7.43
N ASP A 150 7.16 14.52 7.98
CA ASP A 150 5.74 14.81 8.26
C ASP A 150 4.91 15.19 7.03
N SER A 151 5.46 15.03 5.80
CA SER A 151 4.74 15.34 4.56
C SER A 151 4.00 14.16 3.95
N LEU A 152 4.29 12.91 4.38
CA LEU A 152 3.70 11.72 3.78
C LEU A 152 2.19 11.67 3.99
N ARG A 153 1.48 11.30 2.93
CA ARG A 153 0.00 11.27 2.86
C ARG A 153 -0.55 9.88 2.68
N VAL A 154 0.34 8.89 2.65
CA VAL A 154 0.01 7.49 2.41
C VAL A 154 0.61 6.62 3.50
N ALA A 155 0.05 5.43 3.71
CA ALA A 155 0.51 4.45 4.68
C ALA A 155 0.82 3.10 4.01
N VAL A 156 1.70 2.31 4.63
CA VAL A 156 2.01 0.95 4.16
C VAL A 156 0.74 0.09 4.09
N GLY A 157 0.58 -0.66 3.01
CA GLY A 157 -0.60 -1.47 2.69
C GLY A 157 -1.72 -0.71 1.98
N GLN A 158 -1.62 0.60 1.83
CA GLN A 158 -2.62 1.39 1.11
C GLN A 158 -2.55 1.14 -0.39
N HIS A 159 -3.70 0.86 -1.01
CA HIS A 159 -3.87 0.89 -2.47
C HIS A 159 -4.02 2.34 -2.93
N ILE A 160 -3.31 2.70 -3.95
CA ILE A 160 -3.32 4.07 -4.52
C ILE A 160 -3.44 4.03 -6.04
N ASP A 161 -4.03 5.07 -6.57
CA ASP A 161 -4.13 5.29 -8.02
C ASP A 161 -2.95 6.12 -8.54
N VAL A 162 -2.72 6.06 -9.86
CA VAL A 162 -1.79 6.97 -10.54
C VAL A 162 -2.15 8.43 -10.26
N GLY A 163 -1.18 9.28 -10.00
CA GLY A 163 -1.38 10.69 -9.69
C GLY A 163 -1.86 10.96 -8.25
N ALA A 164 -1.96 9.93 -7.40
CA ALA A 164 -2.21 10.14 -5.98
C ALA A 164 -1.06 10.92 -5.33
N ALA A 165 -1.39 11.91 -4.48
CA ALA A 165 -0.39 12.69 -3.77
C ALA A 165 0.27 11.86 -2.67
N LEU A 166 1.60 11.70 -2.73
CA LEU A 166 2.38 10.90 -1.79
C LEU A 166 2.94 11.71 -0.62
N GLY A 167 3.26 12.98 -0.86
CA GLY A 167 3.89 13.88 0.09
C GLY A 167 4.57 15.03 -0.62
N ALA A 168 5.70 15.52 -0.09
CA ALA A 168 6.38 16.72 -0.61
C ALA A 168 7.87 16.49 -0.83
N GLU A 169 8.43 17.07 -1.91
CA GLU A 169 9.86 17.15 -2.22
C GLU A 169 10.63 17.76 -1.04
N GLY A 170 11.75 17.16 -0.68
CA GLY A 170 12.56 17.58 0.46
C GLY A 170 14.05 17.27 0.29
N SER A 171 14.75 17.18 1.42
CA SER A 171 16.20 16.92 1.47
C SER A 171 16.57 16.03 2.66
N THR A 172 15.76 15.02 2.96
CA THR A 172 16.03 14.07 4.06
C THR A 172 16.98 12.96 3.63
N GLY A 173 17.65 12.31 4.58
CA GLY A 173 18.64 11.27 4.28
C GLY A 173 19.95 11.81 3.69
N HIS A 174 20.58 11.04 2.78
CA HIS A 174 21.83 11.43 2.12
C HIS A 174 21.54 12.34 0.91
N SER A 175 21.19 13.58 1.18
CA SER A 175 20.84 14.59 0.19
C SER A 175 21.66 15.87 0.38
N THR A 176 21.97 16.55 -0.70
CA THR A 176 22.71 17.84 -0.70
C THR A 176 21.81 19.05 -0.92
N GLY A 177 20.52 18.85 -1.09
CA GLY A 177 19.53 19.92 -1.31
C GLY A 177 18.19 19.34 -1.75
N CYS A 178 17.17 20.18 -1.79
CA CYS A 178 15.82 19.72 -2.17
C CYS A 178 15.76 19.16 -3.57
N HIS A 179 15.33 17.93 -3.69
CA HIS A 179 15.01 17.23 -4.93
C HIS A 179 14.17 15.98 -4.64
N LEU A 180 13.42 15.53 -5.62
CA LEU A 180 12.86 14.20 -5.64
C LEU A 180 13.90 13.25 -6.25
N HIS A 181 14.31 12.23 -5.49
CA HIS A 181 15.01 11.07 -6.01
C HIS A 181 13.97 10.02 -6.43
N TYR A 182 13.88 9.73 -7.73
CA TYR A 182 12.92 8.80 -8.30
C TYR A 182 13.61 7.56 -8.85
N GLU A 183 13.22 6.38 -8.36
CA GLU A 183 13.70 5.10 -8.91
C GLU A 183 12.57 4.30 -9.52
N VAL A 184 12.90 3.56 -10.56
CA VAL A 184 12.13 2.40 -11.04
C VAL A 184 12.95 1.16 -10.75
N ARG A 185 12.31 0.14 -10.20
CA ARG A 185 12.95 -1.14 -9.89
C ARG A 185 12.21 -2.27 -10.59
N ARG A 186 12.95 -3.25 -11.06
CA ARG A 186 12.40 -4.49 -11.60
C ARG A 186 12.99 -5.66 -10.84
N HIS A 187 12.14 -6.46 -10.19
CA HIS A 187 12.55 -7.57 -9.32
C HIS A 187 13.61 -7.14 -8.28
N GLY A 188 13.38 -5.98 -7.66
CA GLY A 188 14.26 -5.41 -6.63
C GLY A 188 15.53 -4.69 -7.14
N VAL A 189 15.84 -4.79 -8.44
CA VAL A 189 17.01 -4.15 -9.05
C VAL A 189 16.60 -2.81 -9.67
N ALA A 190 17.31 -1.73 -9.31
CA ALA A 190 17.10 -0.41 -9.91
C ALA A 190 17.48 -0.42 -11.40
N ILE A 191 16.62 0.14 -12.23
CA ILE A 191 16.83 0.33 -13.68
C ILE A 191 16.74 1.81 -14.02
N ASP A 192 17.27 2.21 -15.18
CA ASP A 192 17.18 3.59 -15.64
C ASP A 192 15.72 4.02 -15.84
N PRO A 193 15.24 5.04 -15.11
CA PRO A 193 13.88 5.53 -15.25
C PRO A 193 13.59 6.20 -16.61
N GLN A 194 14.59 6.77 -17.29
CA GLN A 194 14.37 7.50 -18.53
C GLN A 194 13.81 6.61 -19.64
N PRO A 195 14.46 5.49 -20.06
CA PRO A 195 13.90 4.60 -21.07
C PRO A 195 12.61 3.93 -20.62
N PHE A 196 12.48 3.61 -19.31
CA PHE A 196 11.24 3.02 -18.80
C PHE A 196 10.05 3.97 -18.99
N MET A 197 10.16 5.22 -18.59
CA MET A 197 9.10 6.23 -18.73
C MET A 197 8.87 6.61 -20.19
N ALA A 198 9.91 6.64 -21.01
CA ALA A 198 9.79 6.97 -22.44
C ALA A 198 8.93 5.94 -23.21
N VAL A 199 9.09 4.65 -22.92
CA VAL A 199 8.25 3.57 -23.52
C VAL A 199 6.78 3.72 -23.15
N LEU A 200 6.47 4.31 -21.99
CA LEU A 200 5.11 4.60 -21.54
C LEU A 200 4.53 5.88 -22.16
N GLY A 201 5.29 6.58 -23.03
CA GLY A 201 4.88 7.87 -23.60
C GLY A 201 5.06 9.05 -22.63
N LEU A 202 5.84 8.88 -21.57
CA LEU A 202 6.11 9.85 -20.51
C LEU A 202 7.62 10.14 -20.39
N PRO A 203 8.30 10.63 -21.44
CA PRO A 203 9.75 10.82 -21.41
C PRO A 203 10.16 11.82 -20.32
N LEU A 204 11.14 11.45 -19.50
CA LEU A 204 11.80 12.34 -18.55
C LEU A 204 12.79 13.26 -19.30
N LYS A 205 13.01 14.49 -18.79
CA LYS A 205 13.93 15.50 -19.40
C LYS A 205 15.37 15.02 -19.46
#